data_b270acdc604c6f2373866b393466058d
#
_entry.id   b270acdc604c6f2373866b393466058d
#
_cell.length_a   1.000
_cell.length_b   1.000
_cell.length_c   1.000
_cell.angle_alpha   90.00
_cell.angle_beta   90.00
_cell.angle_gamma   90.00
#
_symmetry.space_group_name_H-M   'P 1'
#
loop_
_entity.id
_entity.type
_entity.pdbx_description
1 polymer ?
#
loop_
_entity_poly.entity_id
_entity_poly.type
_entity_poly.pdbx_seq_one_letter_code
_entity_poly.pdbx_strand_id
1 'polypeptide(L)'
;ISTLLEKTNRADFYKFLIEKFTVAEFPKYYYAINKLNLMGVYTTNIDNLIPKIVSANPQRYLHNQAQNGIPTDCKAIPYLPLHGCVEDAEPNFVFDVVSLANIYNDASRIWSFLSHAVEQYPTVFIGYGFNDSSTIQALTSQKTFNNAQKEKWILLIEDDEDDREYYKSLGFSIIIANTKEFLEYIENVSLDQGAINSKKKGDELASLL
;
A
#
# COMPACT_ATOMS: atom_id res chain seq x y z
N ILE A 1 7.71 -24.93 8.16
CA ILE A 1 6.51 -25.74 7.81
C ILE A 1 6.04 -25.36 6.41
N SER A 2 5.83 -24.07 6.09
CA SER A 2 5.39 -23.61 4.75
C SER A 2 6.28 -24.13 3.62
N THR A 3 7.60 -24.00 3.75
CA THR A 3 8.59 -24.44 2.75
C THR A 3 8.53 -25.96 2.51
N LEU A 4 8.22 -26.75 3.56
CA LEU A 4 8.08 -28.20 3.42
C LEU A 4 6.78 -28.57 2.69
N LEU A 5 5.67 -27.93 3.02
CA LEU A 5 4.38 -28.12 2.36
C LEU A 5 4.42 -27.71 0.89
N GLU A 6 5.07 -26.59 0.59
CA GLU A 6 5.25 -26.15 -0.80
C GLU A 6 6.05 -27.14 -1.64
N LYS A 7 7.09 -27.76 -1.07
CA LYS A 7 7.89 -28.76 -1.76
C LYS A 7 7.20 -30.11 -1.94
N THR A 8 6.32 -30.50 -1.00
CA THR A 8 5.68 -31.83 -1.02
C THR A 8 4.34 -31.86 -1.74
N ASN A 9 3.56 -30.77 -1.69
CA ASN A 9 2.26 -30.65 -2.35
C ASN A 9 1.90 -29.19 -2.65
N ARG A 10 2.61 -28.60 -3.59
CA ARG A 10 2.48 -27.17 -3.96
C ARG A 10 1.06 -26.79 -4.37
N ALA A 11 0.40 -27.64 -5.14
CA ALA A 11 -0.94 -27.35 -5.66
C ALA A 11 -1.99 -27.23 -4.54
N ASP A 12 -2.02 -28.18 -3.62
CA ASP A 12 -2.95 -28.16 -2.49
C ASP A 12 -2.62 -27.03 -1.50
N PHE A 13 -1.33 -26.75 -1.30
CA PHE A 13 -0.90 -25.63 -0.46
C PHE A 13 -1.38 -24.30 -1.05
N TYR A 14 -1.20 -24.09 -2.35
CA TYR A 14 -1.65 -22.87 -3.03
C TYR A 14 -3.18 -22.75 -3.03
N LYS A 15 -3.89 -23.84 -3.26
CA LYS A 15 -5.35 -23.87 -3.16
C LYS A 15 -5.81 -23.45 -1.76
N PHE A 16 -5.20 -24.01 -0.71
CA PHE A 16 -5.47 -23.61 0.67
C PHE A 16 -5.25 -22.12 0.90
N LEU A 17 -4.13 -21.55 0.42
CA LEU A 17 -3.84 -20.13 0.57
C LEU A 17 -4.87 -19.26 -0.15
N ILE A 18 -5.23 -19.62 -1.38
CA ILE A 18 -6.27 -18.90 -2.14
C ILE A 18 -7.59 -18.93 -1.39
N GLU A 19 -8.04 -20.10 -0.93
CA GLU A 19 -9.28 -20.23 -0.16
C GLU A 19 -9.23 -19.42 1.16
N LYS A 20 -8.10 -19.45 1.86
CA LYS A 20 -7.94 -18.82 3.16
C LYS A 20 -7.86 -17.29 3.09
N PHE A 21 -7.19 -16.75 2.08
CA PHE A 21 -6.87 -15.32 1.95
C PHE A 21 -7.73 -14.59 0.91
N THR A 22 -8.63 -15.28 0.22
CA THR A 22 -9.65 -14.61 -0.58
C THR A 22 -10.65 -13.92 0.34
N VAL A 23 -10.68 -12.61 0.29
CA VAL A 23 -11.60 -11.78 1.08
C VAL A 23 -13.00 -11.91 0.51
N ALA A 24 -13.97 -12.43 1.29
CA ALA A 24 -15.37 -12.49 0.88
C ALA A 24 -16.06 -11.14 1.09
N GLU A 25 -15.95 -10.59 2.30
CA GLU A 25 -16.56 -9.33 2.73
C GLU A 25 -15.54 -8.52 3.53
N PHE A 26 -15.69 -7.20 3.51
CA PHE A 26 -14.87 -6.29 4.29
C PHE A 26 -15.68 -5.05 4.75
N PRO A 27 -15.26 -4.39 5.84
CA PRO A 27 -15.94 -3.21 6.36
C PRO A 27 -15.95 -2.05 5.36
N LYS A 28 -17.09 -1.33 5.29
CA LYS A 28 -17.32 -0.27 4.30
C LYS A 28 -16.35 0.91 4.41
N TYR A 29 -15.76 1.16 5.57
CA TYR A 29 -14.80 2.25 5.75
C TYR A 29 -13.56 2.11 4.86
N TYR A 30 -13.22 0.89 4.39
CA TYR A 30 -12.13 0.71 3.43
C TYR A 30 -12.36 1.41 2.09
N TYR A 31 -13.60 1.69 1.70
CA TYR A 31 -13.86 2.44 0.46
C TYR A 31 -13.35 3.89 0.51
N ALA A 32 -13.04 4.43 1.69
CA ALA A 32 -12.39 5.73 1.83
C ALA A 32 -11.03 5.81 1.09
N ILE A 33 -10.36 4.68 0.88
CA ILE A 33 -9.14 4.59 0.08
C ILE A 33 -9.36 5.13 -1.35
N ASN A 34 -10.53 4.91 -1.94
CA ASN A 34 -10.87 5.39 -3.29
C ASN A 34 -11.02 6.92 -3.38
N LYS A 35 -11.09 7.62 -2.24
CA LYS A 35 -11.12 9.09 -2.20
C LYS A 35 -9.74 9.71 -2.24
N LEU A 36 -8.70 8.93 -1.98
CA LEU A 36 -7.32 9.35 -2.09
C LEU A 36 -6.87 9.40 -3.55
N ASN A 37 -6.10 10.42 -3.90
CA ASN A 37 -5.42 10.46 -5.19
C ASN A 37 -4.15 9.58 -5.14
N LEU A 38 -4.37 8.28 -5.17
CA LEU A 38 -3.28 7.30 -5.04
C LEU A 38 -2.35 7.35 -6.25
N MET A 39 -1.06 7.51 -5.97
CA MET A 39 0.03 7.41 -6.95
C MET A 39 0.60 5.99 -7.04
N GLY A 40 0.26 5.12 -6.09
CA GLY A 40 0.60 3.70 -6.07
C GLY A 40 0.11 3.04 -4.79
N VAL A 41 0.00 1.71 -4.82
CA VAL A 41 -0.31 0.88 -3.67
C VAL A 41 0.68 -0.29 -3.61
N TYR A 42 1.35 -0.42 -2.48
CA TYR A 42 2.35 -1.44 -2.22
C TYR A 42 1.92 -2.24 -1.01
N THR A 43 1.92 -3.55 -1.09
CA THR A 43 1.46 -4.40 0.01
C THR A 43 2.29 -5.67 0.15
N THR A 44 2.51 -6.09 1.40
CA THR A 44 3.05 -7.40 1.74
C THR A 44 1.96 -8.44 1.94
N ASN A 45 0.69 -8.01 2.01
CA ASN A 45 -0.44 -8.92 2.12
C ASN A 45 -0.69 -9.63 0.80
N ILE A 46 -1.02 -10.92 0.90
CA ILE A 46 -1.34 -11.77 -0.26
C ILE A 46 -2.83 -11.81 -0.58
N ASP A 47 -3.67 -11.23 0.29
CA ASP A 47 -5.12 -11.16 0.09
C ASP A 47 -5.52 -10.22 -1.07
N ASN A 48 -6.78 -10.30 -1.47
CA ASN A 48 -7.34 -9.48 -2.55
C ASN A 48 -8.17 -8.29 -2.04
N LEU A 49 -7.92 -7.81 -0.82
CA LEU A 49 -8.66 -6.68 -0.27
C LEU A 49 -8.49 -5.41 -1.12
N ILE A 50 -7.26 -5.03 -1.45
CA ILE A 50 -6.98 -3.84 -2.27
C ILE A 50 -7.58 -3.95 -3.67
N PRO A 51 -7.43 -5.05 -4.43
CA PRO A 51 -8.16 -5.27 -5.68
C PRO A 51 -9.66 -5.03 -5.56
N LYS A 52 -10.31 -5.58 -4.53
CA LYS A 52 -11.76 -5.40 -4.30
C LYS A 52 -12.17 -3.97 -3.97
N ILE A 53 -11.37 -3.26 -3.18
CA ILE A 53 -11.64 -1.85 -2.86
C ILE A 53 -11.57 -1.00 -4.12
N VAL A 54 -10.49 -1.15 -4.91
CA VAL A 54 -10.26 -0.31 -6.08
C VAL A 54 -11.23 -0.65 -7.21
N SER A 55 -11.60 -1.93 -7.39
CA SER A 55 -12.57 -2.34 -8.42
C SER A 55 -13.96 -1.70 -8.25
N ALA A 56 -14.28 -1.18 -7.06
CA ALA A 56 -15.49 -0.42 -6.82
C ALA A 56 -15.46 1.01 -7.45
N ASN A 57 -14.29 1.48 -7.89
CA ASN A 57 -14.14 2.76 -8.59
C ASN A 57 -13.97 2.54 -10.11
N PRO A 58 -14.99 2.80 -10.93
CA PRO A 58 -14.93 2.53 -12.37
C PRO A 58 -13.99 3.45 -13.15
N GLN A 59 -13.46 4.49 -12.52
CA GLN A 59 -12.59 5.47 -13.17
C GLN A 59 -11.10 5.11 -13.06
N ARG A 60 -10.75 4.17 -12.20
CA ARG A 60 -9.37 3.75 -11.96
C ARG A 60 -9.28 2.23 -11.82
N TYR A 61 -8.12 1.66 -12.12
CA TYR A 61 -7.85 0.24 -11.96
C TYR A 61 -6.43 -0.01 -11.48
N LEU A 62 -6.20 -1.16 -10.86
CA LEU A 62 -4.87 -1.57 -10.44
C LEU A 62 -4.07 -2.11 -11.63
N HIS A 63 -2.82 -1.67 -11.73
CA HIS A 63 -1.85 -2.18 -12.69
C HIS A 63 -0.72 -2.88 -11.93
N ASN A 64 -0.72 -4.21 -11.97
CA ASN A 64 0.30 -5.01 -11.27
C ASN A 64 1.67 -4.83 -11.94
N GLN A 65 2.55 -4.07 -11.30
CA GLN A 65 3.87 -3.75 -11.82
C GLN A 65 4.82 -4.96 -11.87
N ALA A 66 4.61 -5.96 -11.00
CA ALA A 66 5.44 -7.16 -11.02
C ALA A 66 5.23 -7.95 -12.32
N GLN A 67 4.00 -7.99 -12.83
CA GLN A 67 3.63 -8.72 -14.04
C GLN A 67 3.75 -7.88 -15.32
N ASN A 68 3.28 -6.62 -15.25
CA ASN A 68 3.02 -5.81 -16.43
C ASN A 68 3.95 -4.58 -16.59
N GLY A 69 4.88 -4.38 -15.66
CA GLY A 69 5.83 -3.26 -15.69
C GLY A 69 5.18 -1.91 -15.35
N ILE A 70 5.70 -0.81 -15.92
CA ILE A 70 5.23 0.54 -15.62
C ILE A 70 3.97 0.86 -16.42
N PRO A 71 2.88 1.36 -15.79
CA PRO A 71 1.68 1.76 -16.51
C PRO A 71 1.91 3.02 -17.34
N THR A 72 1.30 3.06 -18.52
CA THR A 72 1.29 4.23 -19.39
C THR A 72 -0.05 4.99 -19.36
N ASP A 73 -1.09 4.36 -18.79
CA ASP A 73 -2.42 4.94 -18.65
C ASP A 73 -2.54 5.72 -17.33
N CYS A 74 -2.99 6.97 -17.39
CA CYS A 74 -3.20 7.82 -16.21
C CYS A 74 -4.31 7.33 -15.26
N LYS A 75 -5.20 6.43 -15.71
CA LYS A 75 -6.21 5.78 -14.88
C LYS A 75 -5.65 4.60 -14.10
N ALA A 76 -4.52 4.08 -14.50
CA ALA A 76 -3.88 2.97 -13.81
C ALA A 76 -3.26 3.44 -12.50
N ILE A 77 -3.56 2.72 -11.41
CA ILE A 77 -2.87 2.85 -10.14
C ILE A 77 -1.76 1.81 -10.11
N PRO A 78 -0.49 2.19 -10.06
CA PRO A 78 0.60 1.25 -9.85
C PRO A 78 0.34 0.39 -8.61
N TYR A 79 0.31 -0.93 -8.77
CA TYR A 79 0.05 -1.90 -7.72
C TYR A 79 1.18 -2.90 -7.65
N LEU A 80 1.70 -3.12 -6.45
CA LEU A 80 2.78 -4.05 -6.24
C LEU A 80 2.53 -4.92 -5.00
N PRO A 81 2.00 -6.14 -5.19
CA PRO A 81 1.92 -7.15 -4.15
C PRO A 81 3.30 -7.78 -3.97
N LEU A 82 4.06 -7.32 -2.97
CA LEU A 82 5.46 -7.71 -2.74
C LEU A 82 5.61 -9.22 -2.46
N HIS A 83 4.61 -9.84 -1.85
CA HIS A 83 4.59 -11.27 -1.53
C HIS A 83 3.64 -12.08 -2.42
N GLY A 84 3.20 -11.52 -3.56
CA GLY A 84 2.20 -12.09 -4.45
C GLY A 84 0.76 -11.78 -4.02
N CYS A 85 -0.21 -12.16 -4.86
CA CYS A 85 -1.63 -11.97 -4.60
C CYS A 85 -2.41 -13.23 -4.95
N VAL A 86 -3.46 -13.54 -4.18
CA VAL A 86 -4.35 -14.69 -4.44
C VAL A 86 -5.14 -14.57 -5.76
N GLU A 87 -5.23 -13.38 -6.35
CA GLU A 87 -5.86 -13.16 -7.66
C GLU A 87 -4.88 -13.27 -8.84
N ASP A 88 -3.59 -13.47 -8.58
CA ASP A 88 -2.62 -13.66 -9.65
C ASP A 88 -2.89 -14.98 -10.37
N ALA A 89 -2.83 -14.98 -11.71
CA ALA A 89 -3.05 -16.17 -12.54
C ALA A 89 -2.02 -17.28 -12.24
N GLU A 90 -0.81 -16.88 -11.93
CA GLU A 90 0.27 -17.75 -11.46
C GLU A 90 0.82 -17.16 -10.15
N PRO A 91 0.17 -17.46 -9.00
CA PRO A 91 0.61 -16.91 -7.74
C PRO A 91 2.03 -17.36 -7.40
N ASN A 92 2.90 -16.42 -7.13
CA ASN A 92 4.23 -16.68 -6.62
C ASN A 92 4.33 -16.12 -5.20
N PHE A 93 3.78 -16.88 -4.25
CA PHE A 93 3.77 -16.46 -2.85
C PHE A 93 5.15 -16.57 -2.21
N VAL A 94 5.49 -15.59 -1.40
CA VAL A 94 6.77 -15.47 -0.71
C VAL A 94 6.55 -15.55 0.78
N PHE A 95 6.93 -16.67 1.39
CA PHE A 95 6.73 -16.92 2.82
C PHE A 95 8.00 -17.25 3.59
N ASP A 96 9.10 -17.49 2.90
CA ASP A 96 10.35 -17.84 3.55
C ASP A 96 11.47 -16.83 3.26
N VAL A 97 12.41 -16.76 4.19
CA VAL A 97 13.53 -15.82 4.14
C VAL A 97 14.40 -16.00 2.90
N VAL A 98 14.52 -17.23 2.38
CA VAL A 98 15.36 -17.53 1.20
C VAL A 98 14.66 -17.03 -0.05
N SER A 99 13.37 -17.31 -0.20
CA SER A 99 12.56 -16.80 -1.31
C SER A 99 12.49 -15.28 -1.28
N LEU A 100 12.35 -14.70 -0.10
CA LEU A 100 12.39 -13.26 0.10
C LEU A 100 13.75 -12.70 -0.31
N ALA A 101 14.86 -13.29 0.15
CA ALA A 101 16.20 -12.88 -0.23
C ALA A 101 16.47 -13.02 -1.73
N ASN A 102 15.94 -14.05 -2.39
CA ASN A 102 16.04 -14.22 -3.84
C ASN A 102 15.29 -13.13 -4.59
N ILE A 103 14.08 -12.77 -4.13
CA ILE A 103 13.34 -11.63 -4.68
C ILE A 103 14.12 -10.33 -4.49
N TYR A 104 14.80 -10.14 -3.37
CA TYR A 104 15.65 -8.98 -3.16
C TYR A 104 16.85 -8.95 -4.11
N ASN A 105 17.46 -10.10 -4.40
CA ASN A 105 18.63 -10.19 -5.29
C ASN A 105 18.24 -10.10 -6.77
N ASP A 106 17.15 -10.77 -7.19
CA ASP A 106 16.69 -10.80 -8.59
C ASP A 106 15.73 -9.63 -8.89
N ALA A 107 15.07 -9.09 -7.88
CA ALA A 107 14.05 -8.07 -8.00
C ALA A 107 14.55 -6.67 -7.65
N SER A 108 15.81 -6.35 -7.96
CA SER A 108 16.30 -4.96 -7.92
C SER A 108 15.30 -3.96 -8.54
N ARG A 109 14.53 -4.42 -9.53
CA ARG A 109 13.48 -3.67 -10.19
C ARG A 109 12.23 -3.45 -9.31
N ILE A 110 11.76 -4.46 -8.57
CA ILE A 110 10.55 -4.35 -7.70
C ILE A 110 10.82 -3.37 -6.55
N TRP A 111 11.97 -3.54 -5.90
CA TRP A 111 12.38 -2.66 -4.80
C TRP A 111 12.73 -1.24 -5.28
N SER A 112 13.24 -1.11 -6.49
CA SER A 112 13.47 0.21 -7.10
C SER A 112 12.16 0.95 -7.34
N PHE A 113 11.06 0.27 -7.68
CA PHE A 113 9.75 0.91 -7.80
C PHE A 113 9.26 1.43 -6.45
N LEU A 114 9.33 0.62 -5.38
CA LEU A 114 8.94 1.05 -4.04
C LEU A 114 9.79 2.23 -3.56
N SER A 115 11.13 2.10 -3.64
CA SER A 115 12.06 3.15 -3.22
C SER A 115 11.80 4.45 -3.97
N HIS A 116 11.65 4.38 -5.29
CA HIS A 116 11.35 5.55 -6.11
C HIS A 116 10.00 6.19 -5.73
N ALA A 117 8.97 5.40 -5.50
CA ALA A 117 7.67 5.92 -5.10
C ALA A 117 7.73 6.66 -3.75
N VAL A 118 8.41 6.07 -2.76
CA VAL A 118 8.58 6.68 -1.42
C VAL A 118 9.44 7.95 -1.46
N GLU A 119 10.37 8.06 -2.41
CA GLU A 119 11.13 9.28 -2.62
C GLU A 119 10.33 10.40 -3.28
N GLN A 120 9.46 10.04 -4.23
CA GLN A 120 8.75 11.02 -5.05
C GLN A 120 7.44 11.49 -4.44
N TYR A 121 6.78 10.67 -3.63
CA TYR A 121 5.43 10.91 -3.15
C TYR A 121 5.33 10.83 -1.63
N PRO A 122 4.47 11.67 -1.01
CA PRO A 122 4.07 11.48 0.37
C PRO A 122 3.52 10.06 0.55
N THR A 123 4.00 9.34 1.56
CA THR A 123 3.69 7.91 1.74
C THR A 123 3.18 7.64 3.14
N VAL A 124 2.10 6.87 3.26
CA VAL A 124 1.57 6.40 4.53
C VAL A 124 1.68 4.88 4.62
N PHE A 125 2.22 4.39 5.74
CA PHE A 125 2.36 2.98 6.05
C PHE A 125 1.26 2.56 7.03
N ILE A 126 0.44 1.58 6.64
CA ILE A 126 -0.72 1.12 7.40
C ILE A 126 -0.58 -0.36 7.72
N GLY A 127 -0.61 -0.72 9.00
CA GLY A 127 -0.53 -2.12 9.44
C GLY A 127 0.78 -2.82 9.14
N TYR A 128 1.87 -2.06 8.95
CA TYR A 128 3.19 -2.59 8.66
C TYR A 128 4.13 -2.38 9.85
N GLY A 129 4.61 -3.47 10.45
CA GLY A 129 5.42 -3.43 11.67
C GLY A 129 6.94 -3.30 11.45
N PHE A 130 7.41 -3.14 10.22
CA PHE A 130 8.85 -3.04 9.87
C PHE A 130 9.73 -4.15 10.47
N ASN A 131 9.18 -5.34 10.68
CA ASN A 131 9.96 -6.50 11.13
C ASN A 131 10.83 -7.11 10.01
N ASP A 132 10.66 -6.63 8.80
CA ASP A 132 11.40 -7.05 7.63
C ASP A 132 12.56 -6.06 7.36
N SER A 133 13.77 -6.51 7.71
CA SER A 133 15.00 -5.73 7.53
C SER A 133 15.24 -5.28 6.09
N SER A 134 14.72 -6.00 5.13
CA SER A 134 14.92 -5.71 3.71
C SER A 134 14.06 -4.55 3.23
N THR A 135 12.83 -4.45 3.70
CA THR A 135 11.99 -3.25 3.43
C THR A 135 12.61 -2.02 4.09
N ILE A 136 13.07 -2.15 5.35
CA ILE A 136 13.80 -1.07 6.02
C ILE A 136 15.02 -0.66 5.19
N GLN A 137 15.82 -1.62 4.73
CA GLN A 137 16.99 -1.35 3.89
C GLN A 137 16.60 -0.66 2.59
N ALA A 138 15.56 -1.12 1.89
CA ALA A 138 15.08 -0.50 0.65
C ALA A 138 14.63 0.95 0.87
N LEU A 139 14.00 1.24 2.01
CA LEU A 139 13.52 2.58 2.36
C LEU A 139 14.59 3.52 2.91
N THR A 140 15.69 2.97 3.48
CA THR A 140 16.75 3.75 4.12
C THR A 140 18.04 3.82 3.33
N SER A 141 18.30 2.87 2.42
CA SER A 141 19.55 2.78 1.64
C SER A 141 19.73 3.91 0.62
N GLN A 142 18.65 4.57 0.25
CA GLN A 142 18.71 5.71 -0.67
C GLN A 142 18.87 7.03 0.09
N LYS A 143 19.99 7.21 0.76
CA LYS A 143 20.47 8.55 1.15
C LYS A 143 20.96 9.26 -0.11
N THR A 144 20.12 9.52 -1.07
CA THR A 144 20.47 10.16 -2.32
C THR A 144 20.18 11.66 -2.29
N PHE A 145 21.18 12.39 -2.56
CA PHE A 145 21.48 13.65 -3.25
C PHE A 145 20.40 14.75 -3.37
N ASN A 146 19.15 14.57 -2.97
CA ASN A 146 18.14 15.62 -3.03
C ASN A 146 17.56 15.92 -1.65
N ASN A 147 17.77 17.15 -1.20
CA ASN A 147 17.31 17.73 0.08
C ASN A 147 15.78 17.85 0.25
N ALA A 148 14.98 17.19 -0.55
CA ALA A 148 13.53 17.22 -0.48
C ALA A 148 12.93 15.82 -0.35
N GLN A 149 13.29 15.12 0.74
CA GLN A 149 12.57 13.88 1.09
C GLN A 149 11.09 14.22 1.30
N LYS A 150 10.22 13.45 0.66
CA LYS A 150 8.78 13.53 0.89
C LYS A 150 8.44 12.97 2.26
N GLU A 151 7.37 13.48 2.84
CA GLU A 151 6.92 13.05 4.15
C GLU A 151 6.49 11.58 4.13
N LYS A 152 6.91 10.85 5.15
CA LYS A 152 6.55 9.45 5.40
C LYS A 152 5.83 9.36 6.73
N TRP A 153 4.64 8.79 6.74
CA TRP A 153 3.87 8.57 7.95
C TRP A 153 3.70 7.09 8.22
N ILE A 154 3.68 6.73 9.48
CA ILE A 154 3.33 5.40 9.94
C ILE A 154 2.16 5.47 10.92
N LEU A 155 1.17 4.57 10.76
CA LEU A 155 0.10 4.38 11.72
C LEU A 155 0.54 3.40 12.81
N LEU A 156 0.46 3.85 14.05
CA LEU A 156 0.65 3.01 15.23
C LEU A 156 -0.67 2.95 16.01
N ILE A 157 -1.02 1.76 16.50
CA ILE A 157 -2.25 1.54 17.28
C ILE A 157 -2.08 2.08 18.69
N GLU A 158 -0.89 1.92 19.25
CA GLU A 158 -0.55 2.34 20.62
C GLU A 158 0.51 3.44 20.58
N ASP A 159 0.44 4.30 21.57
CA ASP A 159 1.39 5.40 21.76
C ASP A 159 2.53 4.95 22.67
N ASP A 160 3.46 4.18 22.14
CA ASP A 160 4.65 3.70 22.83
C ASP A 160 5.86 4.60 22.54
N GLU A 161 6.65 4.93 23.59
CA GLU A 161 7.77 5.86 23.46
C GLU A 161 8.95 5.26 22.71
N ASP A 162 9.25 3.96 22.92
CA ASP A 162 10.34 3.25 22.23
C ASP A 162 10.04 3.13 20.73
N ASP A 163 8.81 2.78 20.38
CA ASP A 163 8.35 2.75 18.99
C ASP A 163 8.41 4.14 18.35
N ARG A 164 8.02 5.18 19.06
CA ARG A 164 8.12 6.56 18.56
C ARG A 164 9.55 6.96 18.26
N GLU A 165 10.48 6.70 19.17
CA GLU A 165 11.89 7.03 18.96
C GLU A 165 12.46 6.22 17.79
N TYR A 166 12.15 4.93 17.73
CA TYR A 166 12.58 4.06 16.64
C TYR A 166 12.12 4.57 15.27
N TYR A 167 10.81 4.80 15.09
CA TYR A 167 10.29 5.24 13.78
C TYR A 167 10.71 6.67 13.42
N LYS A 168 10.84 7.57 14.38
CA LYS A 168 11.41 8.90 14.16
C LYS A 168 12.87 8.84 13.69
N SER A 169 13.66 7.91 14.24
CA SER A 169 15.06 7.71 13.81
C SER A 169 15.16 7.25 12.35
N LEU A 170 14.13 6.55 11.84
CA LEU A 170 13.99 6.15 10.44
C LEU A 170 13.40 7.26 9.54
N GLY A 171 13.07 8.42 10.11
CA GLY A 171 12.53 9.57 9.38
C GLY A 171 11.03 9.52 9.14
N PHE A 172 10.26 8.81 9.98
CA PHE A 172 8.80 8.79 9.92
C PHE A 172 8.16 9.84 10.81
N SER A 173 7.07 10.41 10.35
CA SER A 173 6.06 11.08 11.17
C SER A 173 5.04 10.04 11.64
N ILE A 174 4.58 10.15 12.89
CA ILE A 174 3.76 9.12 13.53
C ILE A 174 2.31 9.61 13.60
N ILE A 175 1.38 8.72 13.26
CA ILE A 175 -0.05 8.91 13.43
C ILE A 175 -0.52 7.81 14.41
N ILE A 176 -1.06 8.21 15.55
CA ILE A 176 -1.65 7.27 16.51
C ILE A 176 -3.12 7.08 16.14
N ALA A 177 -3.40 5.96 15.48
CA ALA A 177 -4.74 5.56 15.06
C ALA A 177 -4.73 4.11 14.59
N ASN A 178 -5.84 3.40 14.77
CA ASN A 178 -6.05 2.16 14.05
C ASN A 178 -6.52 2.45 12.60
N THR A 179 -6.48 1.43 11.75
CA THR A 179 -6.85 1.56 10.33
C THR A 179 -8.26 2.12 10.12
N LYS A 180 -9.22 1.71 10.96
CA LYS A 180 -10.61 2.18 10.87
C LYS A 180 -10.70 3.68 11.15
N GLU A 181 -10.14 4.13 12.27
CA GLU A 181 -10.14 5.54 12.66
C GLU A 181 -9.49 6.43 11.60
N PHE A 182 -8.37 6.00 11.07
CA PHE A 182 -7.68 6.71 9.99
C PHE A 182 -8.53 6.82 8.73
N LEU A 183 -9.14 5.72 8.28
CA LEU A 183 -9.96 5.72 7.07
C LEU A 183 -11.27 6.48 7.24
N GLU A 184 -11.91 6.42 8.41
CA GLU A 184 -13.08 7.24 8.75
C GLU A 184 -12.72 8.75 8.78
N TYR A 185 -11.54 9.11 9.25
CA TYR A 185 -11.05 10.49 9.16
C TYR A 185 -10.89 10.95 7.70
N ILE A 186 -10.27 10.12 6.84
CA ILE A 186 -10.15 10.42 5.40
C ILE A 186 -11.52 10.61 4.74
N GLU A 187 -12.49 9.77 5.10
CA GLU A 187 -13.87 9.88 4.61
C GLU A 187 -14.47 11.25 4.96
N ASN A 188 -14.34 11.67 6.22
CA ASN A 188 -14.93 12.91 6.73
C ASN A 188 -14.27 14.16 6.13
N VAL A 189 -12.91 14.19 6.06
CA VAL A 189 -12.19 15.33 5.46
C VAL A 189 -12.53 15.50 3.98
N SER A 190 -12.69 14.41 3.24
CA SER A 190 -13.08 14.47 1.83
C SER A 190 -14.49 15.05 1.63
N LEU A 191 -15.40 14.78 2.55
CA LEU A 191 -16.75 15.34 2.53
C LEU A 191 -16.73 16.86 2.80
N ASP A 192 -15.94 17.31 3.77
CA ASP A 192 -15.79 18.72 4.10
C ASP A 192 -15.18 19.54 2.95
N GLN A 193 -14.16 19.01 2.29
CA GLN A 193 -13.57 19.67 1.11
C GLN A 193 -14.57 19.75 -0.05
N GLY A 194 -15.40 18.74 -0.24
CA GLY A 194 -16.50 18.76 -1.22
C GLY A 194 -17.52 19.86 -0.93
N ALA A 195 -17.87 20.05 0.33
CA ALA A 195 -18.79 21.10 0.77
C ALA A 195 -18.20 22.53 0.59
N ILE A 196 -16.92 22.71 0.93
CA ILE A 196 -16.20 23.99 0.75
C ILE A 196 -16.09 24.36 -0.73
N ASN A 197 -15.75 23.41 -1.59
CA ASN A 197 -15.63 23.66 -3.02
C ASN A 197 -16.97 23.95 -3.69
N SER A 198 -18.06 23.31 -3.26
CA SER A 198 -19.42 23.61 -3.77
C SER A 198 -19.89 24.98 -3.31
N LYS A 199 -19.56 25.42 -2.10
CA LYS A 199 -19.88 26.75 -1.59
C LYS A 199 -19.10 27.83 -2.35
N LYS A 200 -17.77 27.66 -2.56
CA LYS A 200 -16.97 28.57 -3.37
C LYS A 200 -17.49 28.75 -4.78
N LYS A 201 -17.89 27.66 -5.42
CA LYS A 201 -18.47 27.68 -6.77
C LYS A 201 -19.83 28.36 -6.83
N GLY A 202 -20.65 28.23 -5.77
CA GLY A 202 -21.90 28.95 -5.59
C GLY A 202 -21.70 30.46 -5.42
N ASP A 203 -20.72 30.87 -4.61
CA ASP A 203 -20.38 32.27 -4.35
C ASP A 203 -19.81 32.96 -5.60
N GLU A 204 -18.99 32.26 -6.40
CA GLU A 204 -18.47 32.74 -7.69
C GLU A 204 -19.61 32.94 -8.71
N LEU A 205 -20.55 32.01 -8.81
CA LEU A 205 -21.72 32.15 -9.68
C LEU A 205 -22.66 33.29 -9.24
N ALA A 206 -22.85 33.48 -7.94
CA ALA A 206 -23.65 34.59 -7.42
C ALA A 206 -23.01 35.97 -7.61
N SER A 207 -21.69 36.04 -7.78
CA SER A 207 -20.97 37.28 -8.07
C SER A 207 -20.96 37.68 -9.56
N LEU A 208 -21.43 36.76 -10.44
CA LEU A 208 -21.52 36.99 -11.89
C LEU A 208 -22.96 37.29 -12.36
N LEU A 209 -23.93 37.30 -11.44
CA LEU A 209 -25.32 37.73 -11.66
C LEU A 209 -25.61 39.06 -10.98
#